data_1b5e6575dee9fd601af6f63011c42645
#
_entry.id   1b5e6575dee9fd601af6f63011c42645
#
_cell.length_a   1.000
_cell.length_b   1.000
_cell.length_c   1.000
_cell.angle_alpha   90.00
_cell.angle_beta   90.00
_cell.angle_gamma   90.00
#
_symmetry.space_group_name_H-M   'P 1'
#
loop_
_entity.id
_entity.type
_entity.pdbx_description
1 polymer ?
#
loop_
_entity_poly.entity_id
_entity_poly.type
_entity_poly.pdbx_seq_one_letter_code
_entity_poly.pdbx_strand_id
1 'polypeptide(L)'
;MNDLKEVGHSESTSAKEYLYGRKRRPSKGGDGTRTALYLRVSTADQKPNLQYDGLRTYAAQAGLDVIQDYCDVGVSGRREGRPQLNALMAAARNRAIDCVLVWKFDRFARSTRHLLAALEEFNHLGVRFISVQDQVDTDSPMGRAMFTIIGAMAELESSLISERVTAGMRSARTRGKHLGRPAIPQRVIGEIEALATSTNLSIRQIQSKIAGRASRGVVGEITKRARTTQPTAE
;
A
#
# COMPACT_ATOMS: atom_id res chain seq x y z
N MET A 1 22.54 -17.07 -48.09
CA MET A 1 21.17 -17.35 -47.64
C MET A 1 21.23 -17.82 -46.22
N ASN A 2 21.11 -16.93 -45.29
CA ASN A 2 20.76 -17.22 -43.92
C ASN A 2 20.36 -15.89 -43.27
N ASP A 3 19.04 -15.68 -43.26
CA ASP A 3 18.39 -14.62 -42.50
C ASP A 3 18.36 -15.00 -41.03
N LEU A 4 19.14 -14.35 -40.21
CA LEU A 4 18.96 -14.31 -38.75
C LEU A 4 18.29 -12.97 -38.42
N LYS A 5 16.98 -13.02 -38.20
CA LYS A 5 16.17 -11.94 -37.67
C LYS A 5 16.64 -11.55 -36.30
N GLU A 6 17.07 -10.31 -36.14
CA GLU A 6 17.27 -9.61 -34.89
C GLU A 6 15.96 -9.60 -34.08
N VAL A 7 15.97 -10.23 -32.92
CA VAL A 7 14.94 -10.08 -31.90
C VAL A 7 15.29 -8.86 -31.06
N GLY A 8 14.49 -7.81 -31.22
CA GLY A 8 14.72 -6.49 -30.67
C GLY A 8 14.74 -6.45 -29.14
N HIS A 9 15.75 -5.78 -28.65
CA HIS A 9 15.88 -5.32 -27.28
C HIS A 9 14.91 -4.15 -27.00
N SER A 10 13.69 -4.43 -26.55
CA SER A 10 12.72 -3.40 -26.15
C SER A 10 12.49 -3.27 -24.63
N GLU A 11 13.25 -4.00 -23.78
CA GLU A 11 13.03 -4.00 -22.33
C GLU A 11 13.94 -3.06 -21.50
N SER A 12 14.97 -2.46 -22.12
CA SER A 12 15.92 -1.64 -21.33
C SER A 12 15.53 -0.17 -21.16
N THR A 13 14.54 0.33 -21.87
CA THR A 13 14.12 1.74 -21.82
C THR A 13 13.22 2.04 -20.62
N SER A 14 12.42 1.07 -20.17
CA SER A 14 11.47 1.22 -19.09
C SER A 14 12.12 1.42 -17.71
N ALA A 15 13.19 0.68 -17.42
CA ALA A 15 13.86 0.76 -16.10
C ALA A 15 14.64 2.09 -15.91
N LYS A 16 15.21 2.64 -16.99
CA LYS A 16 15.90 3.94 -16.92
C LYS A 16 14.94 5.12 -16.77
N GLU A 17 13.75 5.07 -17.38
CA GLU A 17 12.73 6.09 -17.19
C GLU A 17 12.10 6.05 -15.79
N TYR A 18 12.00 4.90 -15.15
CA TYR A 18 11.58 4.76 -13.76
C TYR A 18 12.59 5.35 -12.77
N LEU A 19 13.89 5.25 -13.05
CA LEU A 19 14.97 5.71 -12.16
C LEU A 19 15.36 7.17 -12.35
N TYR A 20 15.08 7.75 -13.52
CA TYR A 20 15.47 9.14 -13.87
C TYR A 20 14.22 9.99 -14.15
N GLY A 21 13.38 10.19 -13.16
CA GLY A 21 12.13 10.95 -13.20
C GLY A 21 12.10 12.07 -14.25
N ARG A 22 10.93 12.23 -14.89
CA ARG A 22 10.64 13.27 -15.90
C ARG A 22 11.20 14.62 -15.49
N LYS A 23 11.90 15.29 -16.42
CA LYS A 23 12.36 16.67 -16.26
C LYS A 23 11.23 17.53 -15.67
N ARG A 24 11.49 18.14 -14.53
CA ARG A 24 10.55 19.08 -13.86
C ARG A 24 10.14 20.15 -14.87
N ARG A 25 8.83 20.38 -14.94
CA ARG A 25 8.36 21.64 -15.56
C ARG A 25 8.72 22.77 -14.63
N PRO A 26 9.33 23.88 -15.14
CA PRO A 26 9.57 25.07 -14.33
C PRO A 26 8.22 25.55 -13.78
N SER A 27 8.20 25.97 -12.51
CA SER A 27 7.02 26.55 -11.86
C SER A 27 6.54 27.75 -12.68
N LYS A 28 5.26 27.76 -13.05
CA LYS A 28 4.68 28.94 -13.68
C LYS A 28 4.42 30.01 -12.61
N GLY A 29 5.29 31.01 -12.57
CA GLY A 29 5.05 32.28 -11.87
C GLY A 29 5.46 32.26 -10.39
N GLY A 30 6.61 32.84 -10.09
CA GLY A 30 7.16 33.06 -8.77
C GLY A 30 8.55 32.43 -8.63
N ASP A 31 9.48 33.20 -8.17
CA ASP A 31 10.93 32.86 -8.11
C ASP A 31 11.29 31.82 -7.03
N GLY A 32 10.31 31.10 -6.44
CA GLY A 32 10.52 30.14 -5.37
C GLY A 32 9.84 28.79 -5.59
N THR A 33 10.48 27.71 -5.10
CA THR A 33 9.88 26.36 -5.04
C THR A 33 8.74 26.34 -4.01
N ARG A 34 7.50 26.13 -4.44
CA ARG A 34 6.31 26.09 -3.54
C ARG A 34 6.43 24.94 -2.56
N THR A 35 6.74 25.25 -1.33
CA THR A 35 7.08 24.27 -0.30
C THR A 35 5.98 24.14 0.75
N ALA A 36 5.60 22.91 1.07
CA ALA A 36 4.74 22.58 2.19
C ALA A 36 5.57 22.05 3.36
N LEU A 37 5.34 22.55 4.56
CA LEU A 37 5.88 21.98 5.78
C LEU A 37 4.92 20.90 6.29
N TYR A 38 5.47 19.77 6.74
CA TYR A 38 4.68 18.79 7.46
C TYR A 38 5.28 18.52 8.85
N LEU A 39 4.44 18.65 9.87
CA LEU A 39 4.78 18.42 11.26
C LEU A 39 3.83 17.40 11.88
N ARG A 40 4.37 16.58 12.77
CA ARG A 40 3.58 15.75 13.67
C ARG A 40 4.03 15.98 15.10
N VAL A 41 3.11 16.51 15.89
CA VAL A 41 3.35 16.87 17.28
C VAL A 41 2.58 15.91 18.17
N SER A 42 3.26 15.18 19.06
CA SER A 42 2.59 14.40 20.10
C SER A 42 2.23 15.32 21.28
N THR A 43 1.20 14.93 22.07
CA THR A 43 0.85 15.65 23.30
C THR A 43 1.98 15.63 24.33
N ALA A 44 2.96 14.74 24.19
CA ALA A 44 4.14 14.64 25.03
C ALA A 44 5.34 15.47 24.54
N ASP A 45 5.28 16.03 23.34
CA ASP A 45 6.36 16.86 22.79
C ASP A 45 6.40 18.21 23.52
N GLN A 46 7.38 18.38 24.40
CA GLN A 46 7.54 19.60 25.23
C GLN A 46 7.99 20.84 24.43
N LYS A 47 8.41 20.70 23.17
CA LYS A 47 8.92 21.82 22.36
C LYS A 47 8.59 21.65 20.86
N PRO A 48 7.28 21.71 20.46
CA PRO A 48 6.90 21.69 19.04
C PRO A 48 7.50 22.86 18.25
N ASN A 49 7.69 24.00 18.90
CA ASN A 49 8.21 25.21 18.29
C ASN A 49 9.65 25.04 17.75
N LEU A 50 10.51 24.25 18.40
CA LEU A 50 11.88 24.03 17.91
C LEU A 50 11.93 23.32 16.55
N GLN A 51 11.03 22.38 16.31
CA GLN A 51 10.95 21.68 15.03
C GLN A 51 10.44 22.63 13.93
N TYR A 52 9.42 23.41 14.26
CA TYR A 52 8.84 24.38 13.35
C TYR A 52 9.84 25.47 12.97
N ASP A 53 10.48 26.08 13.97
CA ASP A 53 11.47 27.14 13.77
C ASP A 53 12.68 26.64 12.96
N GLY A 54 13.13 25.38 13.24
CA GLY A 54 14.18 24.74 12.47
C GLY A 54 13.81 24.51 11.02
N LEU A 55 12.56 24.09 10.73
CA LEU A 55 12.08 23.93 9.35
C LEU A 55 11.99 25.27 8.61
N ARG A 56 11.49 26.32 9.26
CA ARG A 56 11.42 27.67 8.71
C ARG A 56 12.80 28.25 8.42
N THR A 57 13.74 28.06 9.34
CA THR A 57 15.14 28.48 9.18
C THR A 57 15.79 27.78 7.99
N TYR A 58 15.61 26.44 7.92
CA TYR A 58 16.13 25.67 6.78
C TYR A 58 15.51 26.12 5.45
N ALA A 59 14.20 26.32 5.41
CA ALA A 59 13.51 26.77 4.21
C ALA A 59 14.04 28.12 3.71
N ALA A 60 14.24 29.08 4.63
CA ALA A 60 14.81 30.40 4.32
C ALA A 60 16.24 30.29 3.77
N GLN A 61 17.10 29.47 4.39
CA GLN A 61 18.47 29.26 3.93
C GLN A 61 18.55 28.55 2.57
N ALA A 62 17.62 27.64 2.30
CA ALA A 62 17.56 26.89 1.05
C ALA A 62 16.79 27.63 -0.07
N GLY A 63 16.29 28.85 0.16
CA GLY A 63 15.52 29.61 -0.82
C GLY A 63 14.17 28.96 -1.18
N LEU A 64 13.54 28.26 -0.24
CA LEU A 64 12.27 27.58 -0.42
C LEU A 64 11.12 28.51 -0.01
N ASP A 65 10.11 28.62 -0.88
CA ASP A 65 8.91 29.42 -0.61
C ASP A 65 7.86 28.57 0.15
N VAL A 66 7.73 28.80 1.45
CA VAL A 66 6.79 28.06 2.30
C VAL A 66 5.41 28.63 2.14
N ILE A 67 4.57 27.94 1.38
CA ILE A 67 3.20 28.35 1.07
C ILE A 67 2.15 27.78 2.01
N GLN A 68 2.41 26.63 2.66
CA GLN A 68 1.44 25.93 3.50
C GLN A 68 2.10 25.10 4.57
N ASP A 69 1.50 25.11 5.77
CA ASP A 69 1.87 24.25 6.89
C ASP A 69 0.78 23.20 7.14
N TYR A 70 1.18 21.95 7.30
CA TYR A 70 0.33 20.82 7.64
C TYR A 70 0.79 20.24 8.97
N CYS A 71 -0.06 20.31 10.00
CA CYS A 71 0.30 19.86 11.34
C CYS A 71 -0.74 18.90 11.92
N ASP A 72 -0.34 17.65 12.15
CA ASP A 72 -1.13 16.66 12.88
C ASP A 72 -0.76 16.70 14.37
N VAL A 73 -1.68 17.13 15.23
CA VAL A 73 -1.49 17.27 16.69
C VAL A 73 -2.19 16.15 17.43
N GLY A 74 -1.54 15.61 18.46
CA GLY A 74 -2.16 14.63 19.39
C GLY A 74 -2.31 13.23 18.83
N VAL A 75 -1.81 12.97 17.63
CA VAL A 75 -1.98 11.66 16.94
C VAL A 75 -0.98 10.66 17.49
N SER A 76 -1.43 9.77 18.42
CA SER A 76 -0.64 8.61 18.82
C SER A 76 -0.46 7.63 17.66
N GLY A 77 0.73 7.04 17.53
CA GLY A 77 1.18 6.32 16.34
C GLY A 77 0.34 5.11 15.89
N ARG A 78 -0.75 4.73 16.58
CA ARG A 78 -1.43 3.45 16.33
C ARG A 78 -2.87 3.51 15.81
N ARG A 79 -3.67 4.55 16.02
CA ARG A 79 -5.13 4.44 15.75
C ARG A 79 -5.84 5.64 15.14
N GLU A 80 -5.25 6.81 15.05
CA GLU A 80 -5.96 7.99 14.57
C GLU A 80 -5.55 8.35 13.15
N GLY A 81 -6.51 8.80 12.34
CA GLY A 81 -6.28 9.32 11.01
C GLY A 81 -5.32 10.51 11.06
N ARG A 82 -4.57 10.73 9.99
CA ARG A 82 -3.70 11.90 9.81
C ARG A 82 -4.35 12.82 8.77
N PRO A 83 -5.30 13.65 9.17
CA PRO A 83 -6.03 14.48 8.21
C PRO A 83 -5.11 15.46 7.48
N GLN A 84 -4.10 16.00 8.18
CA GLN A 84 -3.17 16.95 7.58
C GLN A 84 -2.18 16.26 6.63
N LEU A 85 -1.71 15.05 6.94
CA LEU A 85 -0.93 14.27 5.99
C LEU A 85 -1.73 13.93 4.73
N ASN A 86 -3.00 13.54 4.89
CA ASN A 86 -3.87 13.27 3.76
C ASN A 86 -4.12 14.53 2.90
N ALA A 87 -4.29 15.68 3.54
CA ALA A 87 -4.42 16.96 2.84
C ALA A 87 -3.13 17.35 2.09
N LEU A 88 -1.95 17.13 2.70
CA LEU A 88 -0.66 17.31 2.05
C LEU A 88 -0.52 16.43 0.80
N MET A 89 -0.86 15.13 0.90
CA MET A 89 -0.81 14.21 -0.24
C MET A 89 -1.78 14.63 -1.34
N ALA A 90 -2.98 15.12 -0.98
CA ALA A 90 -3.92 15.67 -1.94
C ALA A 90 -3.37 16.92 -2.63
N ALA A 91 -2.72 17.83 -1.90
CA ALA A 91 -2.07 19.02 -2.47
C ALA A 91 -0.95 18.64 -3.46
N ALA A 92 -0.16 17.61 -3.15
CA ALA A 92 0.86 17.06 -4.05
C ALA A 92 0.23 16.52 -5.35
N ARG A 93 -0.83 15.70 -5.25
CA ARG A 93 -1.59 15.16 -6.40
C ARG A 93 -2.18 16.26 -7.28
N ASN A 94 -2.68 17.31 -6.65
CA ASN A 94 -3.24 18.48 -7.33
C ASN A 94 -2.17 19.44 -7.86
N ARG A 95 -0.87 19.10 -7.71
CA ARG A 95 0.26 19.93 -8.13
C ARG A 95 0.23 21.34 -7.53
N ALA A 96 -0.32 21.48 -6.32
CA ALA A 96 -0.34 22.73 -5.58
C ALA A 96 1.01 23.03 -4.93
N ILE A 97 1.85 22.01 -4.72
CA ILE A 97 3.17 22.08 -4.08
C ILE A 97 4.23 21.40 -4.95
N ASP A 98 5.47 21.86 -4.85
CA ASP A 98 6.62 21.32 -5.58
C ASP A 98 7.62 20.65 -4.62
N CYS A 99 7.54 20.96 -3.33
CA CYS A 99 8.43 20.44 -2.31
C CYS A 99 7.68 20.15 -1.00
N VAL A 100 8.05 19.07 -0.34
CA VAL A 100 7.63 18.71 1.01
C VAL A 100 8.84 18.74 1.92
N LEU A 101 8.79 19.53 2.98
CA LEU A 101 9.85 19.67 3.97
C LEU A 101 9.37 19.10 5.31
N VAL A 102 10.12 18.16 5.87
CA VAL A 102 9.83 17.52 7.16
C VAL A 102 11.02 17.58 8.08
N TRP A 103 10.77 17.52 9.39
CA TRP A 103 11.85 17.52 10.37
C TRP A 103 12.63 16.21 10.36
N LYS A 104 11.90 15.06 10.36
CA LYS A 104 12.45 13.72 10.44
C LYS A 104 11.51 12.70 9.81
N PHE A 105 12.05 11.58 9.28
CA PHE A 105 11.24 10.51 8.69
C PHE A 105 10.20 9.92 9.63
N ASP A 106 10.54 9.73 10.90
CA ASP A 106 9.64 9.15 11.89
C ASP A 106 8.44 10.06 12.21
N ARG A 107 8.56 11.36 11.96
CA ARG A 107 7.44 12.32 12.05
C ARG A 107 6.53 12.23 10.82
N PHE A 108 7.09 11.93 9.67
CA PHE A 108 6.34 11.79 8.42
C PHE A 108 5.72 10.40 8.26
N ALA A 109 6.47 9.33 8.43
CA ALA A 109 6.02 7.96 8.19
C ALA A 109 5.88 7.15 9.49
N ARG A 110 4.98 6.15 9.49
CA ARG A 110 4.77 5.20 10.61
C ARG A 110 5.56 3.91 10.44
N SER A 111 6.03 3.63 9.24
CA SER A 111 6.82 2.46 8.86
C SER A 111 7.64 2.77 7.62
N THR A 112 8.69 2.00 7.41
CA THR A 112 9.54 2.07 6.22
C THR A 112 8.72 1.91 4.93
N ARG A 113 7.76 0.98 4.92
CA ARG A 113 6.84 0.77 3.78
C ARG A 113 5.98 2.00 3.48
N HIS A 114 5.45 2.65 4.52
CA HIS A 114 4.66 3.89 4.34
C HIS A 114 5.52 5.05 3.83
N LEU A 115 6.76 5.16 4.32
CA LEU A 115 7.72 6.15 3.83
C LEU A 115 8.00 5.94 2.34
N LEU A 116 8.34 4.71 1.96
CA LEU A 116 8.62 4.36 0.56
C LEU A 116 7.44 4.67 -0.37
N ALA A 117 6.24 4.22 -0.03
CA ALA A 117 5.06 4.47 -0.85
C ALA A 117 4.82 5.97 -1.07
N ALA A 118 5.02 6.79 -0.03
CA ALA A 118 4.88 8.24 -0.14
C ALA A 118 6.01 8.87 -0.98
N LEU A 119 7.25 8.42 -0.82
CA LEU A 119 8.39 8.92 -1.59
C LEU A 119 8.30 8.51 -3.07
N GLU A 120 7.82 7.29 -3.37
CA GLU A 120 7.53 6.85 -4.74
C GLU A 120 6.45 7.73 -5.38
N GLU A 121 5.39 8.02 -4.65
CA GLU A 121 4.33 8.90 -5.11
C GLU A 121 4.86 10.32 -5.38
N PHE A 122 5.65 10.89 -4.46
CA PHE A 122 6.28 12.20 -4.67
C PHE A 122 7.22 12.20 -5.88
N ASN A 123 8.02 11.17 -6.05
CA ASN A 123 8.89 11.03 -7.22
C ASN A 123 8.07 10.98 -8.53
N HIS A 124 7.00 10.20 -8.55
CA HIS A 124 6.09 10.13 -9.71
C HIS A 124 5.40 11.47 -10.02
N LEU A 125 5.04 12.22 -9.00
CA LEU A 125 4.44 13.55 -9.13
C LEU A 125 5.45 14.65 -9.44
N GLY A 126 6.77 14.38 -9.31
CA GLY A 126 7.84 15.35 -9.44
C GLY A 126 7.94 16.30 -8.24
N VAL A 127 7.46 15.88 -7.07
CA VAL A 127 7.54 16.64 -5.82
C VAL A 127 8.84 16.28 -5.11
N ARG A 128 9.65 17.29 -4.76
CA ARG A 128 10.87 17.14 -3.97
C ARG A 128 10.52 16.84 -2.52
N PHE A 129 11.22 15.92 -1.88
CA PHE A 129 11.05 15.63 -0.46
C PHE A 129 12.38 15.88 0.26
N ILE A 130 12.32 16.63 1.36
CA ILE A 130 13.48 16.96 2.18
C ILE A 130 13.18 16.59 3.63
N SER A 131 14.08 15.81 4.25
CA SER A 131 14.12 15.56 5.69
C SER A 131 15.36 16.23 6.28
N VAL A 132 15.15 17.23 7.15
CA VAL A 132 16.24 18.10 7.63
C VAL A 132 17.20 17.33 8.53
N GLN A 133 16.68 16.65 9.55
CA GLN A 133 17.52 15.91 10.52
C GLN A 133 18.16 14.66 9.93
N ASP A 134 17.48 13.99 9.02
CA ASP A 134 18.04 12.81 8.35
C ASP A 134 18.98 13.18 7.18
N GLN A 135 19.12 14.48 6.88
CA GLN A 135 19.94 15.02 5.81
C GLN A 135 19.65 14.38 4.44
N VAL A 136 18.39 14.09 4.18
CA VAL A 136 17.94 13.50 2.93
C VAL A 136 17.18 14.51 2.10
N ASP A 137 17.59 14.65 0.86
CA ASP A 137 16.97 15.47 -0.16
C ASP A 137 16.86 14.65 -1.45
N THR A 138 15.64 14.34 -1.87
CA THR A 138 15.40 13.47 -3.05
C THR A 138 15.90 14.05 -4.37
N ASP A 139 16.23 15.33 -4.42
CA ASP A 139 16.86 15.94 -5.60
C ASP A 139 18.37 15.76 -5.63
N SER A 140 19.00 15.49 -4.50
CA SER A 140 20.43 15.24 -4.43
C SER A 140 20.79 13.83 -4.92
N PRO A 141 21.97 13.61 -5.50
CA PRO A 141 22.44 12.27 -5.84
C PRO A 141 22.48 11.32 -4.65
N MET A 142 22.90 11.83 -3.49
CA MET A 142 22.92 11.08 -2.24
C MET A 142 21.52 10.71 -1.77
N GLY A 143 20.54 11.62 -1.84
CA GLY A 143 19.13 11.35 -1.48
C GLY A 143 18.51 10.28 -2.37
N ARG A 144 18.81 10.31 -3.67
CA ARG A 144 18.37 9.24 -4.59
C ARG A 144 18.99 7.88 -4.25
N ALA A 145 20.28 7.84 -3.91
CA ALA A 145 20.94 6.61 -3.47
C ALA A 145 20.34 6.08 -2.16
N MET A 146 20.10 6.96 -1.19
CA MET A 146 19.42 6.60 0.07
C MET A 146 18.00 6.06 -0.16
N PHE A 147 17.24 6.66 -1.07
CA PHE A 147 15.93 6.15 -1.46
C PHE A 147 15.98 4.72 -1.99
N THR A 148 16.95 4.41 -2.86
CA THR A 148 17.17 3.07 -3.39
C THR A 148 17.51 2.07 -2.27
N ILE A 149 18.36 2.46 -1.32
CA ILE A 149 18.73 1.62 -0.17
C ILE A 149 17.52 1.34 0.72
N ILE A 150 16.74 2.37 1.05
CA ILE A 150 15.52 2.24 1.86
C ILE A 150 14.51 1.31 1.15
N GLY A 151 14.40 1.40 -0.18
CA GLY A 151 13.58 0.52 -1.01
C GLY A 151 14.00 -0.95 -0.88
N ALA A 152 15.26 -1.23 -1.10
CA ALA A 152 15.82 -2.57 -0.97
C ALA A 152 15.64 -3.15 0.44
N MET A 153 15.80 -2.33 1.49
CA MET A 153 15.55 -2.75 2.87
C MET A 153 14.09 -3.12 3.13
N ALA A 154 13.13 -2.38 2.58
CA ALA A 154 11.71 -2.70 2.74
C ALA A 154 11.29 -3.96 1.98
N GLU A 155 11.85 -4.22 0.81
CA GLU A 155 11.68 -5.49 0.11
C GLU A 155 12.23 -6.66 0.91
N LEU A 156 13.42 -6.52 1.47
CA LEU A 156 14.03 -7.53 2.35
C LEU A 156 13.15 -7.81 3.58
N GLU A 157 12.67 -6.75 4.26
CA GLU A 157 11.77 -6.90 5.41
C GLU A 157 10.49 -7.64 5.03
N SER A 158 9.88 -7.31 3.89
CA SER A 158 8.69 -7.98 3.36
C SER A 158 8.93 -9.46 3.05
N SER A 159 10.08 -9.78 2.44
CA SER A 159 10.50 -11.14 2.14
C SER A 159 10.67 -11.98 3.43
N LEU A 160 11.37 -11.45 4.42
CA LEU A 160 11.57 -12.11 5.70
C LEU A 160 10.25 -12.37 6.45
N ILE A 161 9.30 -11.43 6.39
CA ILE A 161 7.96 -11.63 6.95
C ILE A 161 7.23 -12.76 6.22
N SER A 162 7.27 -12.78 4.89
CA SER A 162 6.66 -13.82 4.07
C SER A 162 7.23 -15.21 4.37
N GLU A 163 8.55 -15.31 4.50
CA GLU A 163 9.23 -16.56 4.89
C GLU A 163 8.78 -17.05 6.27
N ARG A 164 8.72 -16.15 7.27
CA ARG A 164 8.24 -16.51 8.62
C ARG A 164 6.79 -16.99 8.61
N VAL A 165 5.92 -16.32 7.87
CA VAL A 165 4.50 -16.72 7.73
C VAL A 165 4.42 -18.10 7.05
N THR A 166 5.17 -18.31 5.98
CA THR A 166 5.20 -19.59 5.26
C THR A 166 5.72 -20.72 6.14
N ALA A 167 6.81 -20.49 6.88
CA ALA A 167 7.34 -21.46 7.83
C ALA A 167 6.33 -21.76 8.96
N GLY A 168 5.66 -20.73 9.49
CA GLY A 168 4.59 -20.88 10.48
C GLY A 168 3.41 -21.71 9.97
N MET A 169 2.98 -21.46 8.72
CA MET A 169 1.91 -22.25 8.08
C MET A 169 2.32 -23.71 7.87
N ARG A 170 3.55 -23.97 7.40
CA ARG A 170 4.08 -25.34 7.27
C ARG A 170 4.06 -26.07 8.62
N SER A 171 4.58 -25.44 9.67
CA SER A 171 4.58 -25.99 11.02
C SER A 171 3.17 -26.23 11.59
N ALA A 172 2.21 -25.37 11.30
CA ALA A 172 0.82 -25.57 11.69
C ALA A 172 0.18 -26.76 10.95
N ARG A 173 0.48 -26.90 9.65
CA ARG A 173 0.00 -28.04 8.84
C ARG A 173 0.58 -29.37 9.32
N THR A 174 1.88 -29.42 9.68
CA THR A 174 2.53 -30.63 10.22
C THR A 174 1.92 -31.05 11.57
N ARG A 175 1.40 -30.07 12.36
CA ARG A 175 0.67 -30.33 13.60
C ARG A 175 -0.83 -30.64 13.40
N GLY A 176 -1.25 -30.90 12.15
CA GLY A 176 -2.64 -31.24 11.83
C GLY A 176 -3.63 -30.07 11.90
N LYS A 177 -3.17 -28.83 12.03
CA LYS A 177 -4.07 -27.67 12.01
C LYS A 177 -4.56 -27.42 10.59
N HIS A 178 -5.88 -27.32 10.45
CA HIS A 178 -6.50 -26.88 9.20
C HIS A 178 -6.17 -25.41 8.94
N LEU A 179 -5.58 -25.12 7.78
CA LEU A 179 -5.26 -23.78 7.34
C LEU A 179 -6.27 -23.35 6.27
N GLY A 180 -6.88 -22.21 6.47
CA GLY A 180 -7.87 -21.65 5.55
C GLY A 180 -9.28 -21.64 6.12
N ARG A 181 -10.26 -21.48 5.24
CA ARG A 181 -11.68 -21.45 5.65
C ARG A 181 -12.08 -22.83 6.20
N PRO A 182 -12.75 -22.90 7.36
CA PRO A 182 -13.25 -24.15 7.89
C PRO A 182 -14.13 -24.89 6.89
N ALA A 183 -14.00 -26.23 6.86
CA ALA A 183 -14.89 -27.04 6.04
C ALA A 183 -16.34 -26.85 6.46
N ILE A 184 -17.25 -26.97 5.49
CA ILE A 184 -18.68 -26.90 5.77
C ILE A 184 -19.06 -28.11 6.62
N PRO A 185 -19.80 -27.91 7.72
CA PRO A 185 -20.24 -29.01 8.57
C PRO A 185 -21.02 -30.08 7.77
N GLN A 186 -20.71 -31.33 8.02
CA GLN A 186 -21.37 -32.49 7.32
C GLN A 186 -22.90 -32.42 7.37
N ARG A 187 -23.46 -31.91 8.49
CA ARG A 187 -24.89 -31.68 8.63
C ARG A 187 -25.45 -30.74 7.55
N VAL A 188 -24.70 -29.66 7.22
CA VAL A 188 -25.13 -28.68 6.20
C VAL A 188 -25.02 -29.30 4.80
N ILE A 189 -24.03 -30.14 4.57
CA ILE A 189 -23.90 -30.90 3.32
C ILE A 189 -25.09 -31.83 3.15
N GLY A 190 -25.44 -32.61 4.17
CA GLY A 190 -26.60 -33.51 4.15
C GLY A 190 -27.93 -32.76 3.98
N GLU A 191 -28.12 -31.59 4.59
CA GLU A 191 -29.29 -30.75 4.35
C GLU A 191 -29.40 -30.32 2.87
N ILE A 192 -28.28 -29.93 2.25
CA ILE A 192 -28.24 -29.54 0.83
C ILE A 192 -28.58 -30.74 -0.06
N GLU A 193 -27.97 -31.91 0.22
CA GLU A 193 -28.22 -33.15 -0.52
C GLU A 193 -29.68 -33.59 -0.42
N ALA A 194 -30.25 -33.58 0.78
CA ALA A 194 -31.67 -33.90 0.99
C ALA A 194 -32.62 -32.96 0.23
N LEU A 195 -32.37 -31.63 0.31
CA LEU A 195 -33.16 -30.66 -0.45
C LEU A 195 -33.00 -30.81 -1.96
N ALA A 196 -31.82 -31.16 -2.42
CA ALA A 196 -31.50 -31.32 -3.83
C ALA A 196 -32.20 -32.56 -4.44
N THR A 197 -32.34 -33.64 -3.66
CA THR A 197 -32.94 -34.92 -4.11
C THR A 197 -34.45 -34.99 -3.90
N SER A 198 -34.94 -34.42 -2.80
CA SER A 198 -36.37 -34.47 -2.47
C SER A 198 -37.21 -33.34 -3.09
N THR A 199 -36.56 -32.33 -3.70
CA THR A 199 -37.27 -31.16 -4.22
C THR A 199 -36.68 -30.66 -5.53
N ASN A 200 -37.51 -29.98 -6.35
CA ASN A 200 -37.03 -29.26 -7.56
C ASN A 200 -36.56 -27.83 -7.30
N LEU A 201 -36.10 -27.50 -6.08
CA LEU A 201 -35.67 -26.17 -5.73
C LEU A 201 -34.44 -25.76 -6.53
N SER A 202 -34.40 -24.49 -6.90
CA SER A 202 -33.22 -23.88 -7.49
C SER A 202 -32.09 -23.70 -6.46
N ILE A 203 -30.82 -23.61 -6.92
CA ILE A 203 -29.67 -23.39 -6.06
C ILE A 203 -29.87 -22.18 -5.12
N ARG A 204 -30.52 -21.11 -5.62
CA ARG A 204 -30.81 -19.90 -4.83
C ARG A 204 -31.81 -20.18 -3.71
N GLN A 205 -32.83 -20.96 -3.98
CA GLN A 205 -33.86 -21.36 -3.00
C GLN A 205 -33.27 -22.30 -1.94
N ILE A 206 -32.42 -23.27 -2.34
CA ILE A 206 -31.70 -24.15 -1.41
C ILE A 206 -30.79 -23.31 -0.51
N GLN A 207 -30.03 -22.37 -1.08
CA GLN A 207 -29.15 -21.49 -0.30
C GLN A 207 -29.94 -20.65 0.73
N SER A 208 -31.12 -20.16 0.35
CA SER A 208 -32.00 -19.43 1.27
C SER A 208 -32.52 -20.34 2.41
N LYS A 209 -32.91 -21.58 2.11
CA LYS A 209 -33.38 -22.53 3.12
C LYS A 209 -32.31 -22.92 4.15
N ILE A 210 -31.07 -23.04 3.73
CA ILE A 210 -29.94 -23.29 4.66
C ILE A 210 -29.43 -22.01 5.34
N ALA A 211 -30.17 -20.89 5.26
CA ALA A 211 -29.82 -19.59 5.86
C ALA A 211 -28.42 -19.09 5.51
N GLY A 212 -27.97 -19.32 4.28
CA GLY A 212 -26.67 -18.84 3.80
C GLY A 212 -25.43 -19.53 4.44
N ARG A 213 -25.60 -20.64 5.16
CA ARG A 213 -24.49 -21.39 5.82
C ARG A 213 -23.49 -21.97 4.85
N ALA A 214 -23.78 -22.02 3.55
CA ALA A 214 -22.87 -22.37 2.48
C ALA A 214 -22.92 -21.32 1.36
N SER A 215 -21.81 -21.13 0.64
CA SER A 215 -21.78 -20.24 -0.51
C SER A 215 -22.58 -20.83 -1.67
N ARG A 216 -23.06 -19.96 -2.55
CA ARG A 216 -23.86 -20.37 -3.72
C ARG A 216 -23.13 -21.36 -4.64
N GLY A 217 -21.81 -21.19 -4.82
CA GLY A 217 -20.98 -22.11 -5.60
C GLY A 217 -20.96 -23.51 -5.00
N VAL A 218 -20.75 -23.62 -3.69
CA VAL A 218 -20.74 -24.91 -2.98
C VAL A 218 -22.12 -25.58 -3.00
N VAL A 219 -23.20 -24.81 -2.79
CA VAL A 219 -24.55 -25.34 -2.91
C VAL A 219 -24.80 -25.90 -4.31
N GLY A 220 -24.34 -25.20 -5.34
CA GLY A 220 -24.47 -25.65 -6.73
C GLY A 220 -23.70 -26.93 -7.00
N GLU A 221 -22.47 -27.03 -6.51
CA GLU A 221 -21.64 -28.21 -6.68
C GLU A 221 -22.20 -29.45 -5.99
N ILE A 222 -22.66 -29.33 -4.74
CA ILE A 222 -23.29 -30.41 -3.98
C ILE A 222 -24.62 -30.82 -4.65
N THR A 223 -25.43 -29.84 -5.06
CA THR A 223 -26.70 -30.09 -5.74
C THR A 223 -26.51 -30.85 -7.04
N LYS A 224 -25.52 -30.45 -7.84
CA LYS A 224 -25.19 -31.14 -9.09
C LYS A 224 -24.78 -32.59 -8.82
N ARG A 225 -23.91 -32.82 -7.86
CA ARG A 225 -23.45 -34.16 -7.49
C ARG A 225 -24.61 -35.03 -7.00
N ALA A 226 -25.44 -34.53 -6.09
CA ALA A 226 -26.56 -35.25 -5.53
C ALA A 226 -27.60 -35.67 -6.59
N ARG A 227 -27.86 -34.80 -7.57
CA ARG A 227 -28.83 -35.10 -8.67
C ARG A 227 -28.23 -36.05 -9.71
N THR A 228 -26.93 -36.07 -9.92
CA THR A 228 -26.27 -36.99 -10.87
C THR A 228 -26.14 -38.40 -10.28
N THR A 229 -26.19 -38.57 -8.94
CA THR A 229 -26.01 -39.85 -8.27
C THR A 229 -27.37 -40.60 -8.09
N GLN A 230 -28.51 -39.98 -8.43
CA GLN A 230 -29.80 -40.71 -8.47
C GLN A 230 -29.83 -41.58 -9.73
N PRO A 231 -29.99 -42.93 -9.61
CA PRO A 231 -30.29 -43.75 -10.75
C PRO A 231 -31.67 -43.33 -11.31
N THR A 232 -31.71 -43.12 -12.61
CA THR A 232 -32.98 -42.91 -13.35
C THR A 232 -33.86 -44.08 -13.04
N ALA A 233 -34.94 -43.86 -12.25
CA ALA A 233 -36.00 -44.84 -12.09
C ALA A 233 -36.72 -44.92 -13.45
N GLU A 234 -36.48 -46.02 -14.17
CA GLU A 234 -37.32 -46.47 -15.26
C GLU A 234 -38.68 -46.97 -14.76
#